data_c2a13d094247af534ba7cc968409d039
#
_entry.id   c2a13d094247af534ba7cc968409d039
#
_cell.length_a   1.000
_cell.length_b   1.000
_cell.length_c   1.000
_cell.angle_alpha   90.00
_cell.angle_beta   90.00
_cell.angle_gamma   90.00
#
_symmetry.space_group_name_H-M   'P 1'
#
loop_
_entity.id
_entity.type
_entity.pdbx_description
1 polymer ?
#
loop_
_entity_poly.entity_id
_entity_poly.type
_entity_poly.pdbx_seq_one_letter_code
_entity_poly.pdbx_strand_id
1 'polypeptide(L)'
;MKIIMLGAPGAGKGTQAKQIAAKYEIPHISTGDIFRANIKEGTELGKKAKAFMDKGELVPDELTCDLVVDRISKPDAAKGYVLDGFPRTIPQAEALTKALEARGEKIDYAINVEVPDENIVHRMGGRRACIGCGATYHVEFNAPKVEDVCDTCGGELVLRDDDKPETVQKRLSVYHAQTQPLIDYYKKANVLVEVDGTQDINVVFQDRSEERRV
;
A
#
# COMPACT_ATOMS: atom_id res chain seq x y z
N MET A 1 -14.27 6.85 8.43
CA MET A 1 -14.13 5.49 7.85
C MET A 1 -12.65 5.15 7.76
N LYS A 2 -12.22 4.05 8.38
CA LYS A 2 -10.82 3.63 8.49
C LYS A 2 -10.61 2.32 7.73
N ILE A 3 -9.82 2.35 6.68
CA ILE A 3 -9.64 1.25 5.73
C ILE A 3 -8.19 0.80 5.70
N ILE A 4 -7.96 -0.51 5.63
CA ILE A 4 -6.66 -1.13 5.39
C ILE A 4 -6.69 -1.78 4.00
N MET A 5 -5.62 -1.59 3.23
CA MET A 5 -5.40 -2.29 1.96
C MET A 5 -4.44 -3.46 2.16
N LEU A 6 -4.91 -4.68 1.88
CA LEU A 6 -4.14 -5.91 1.89
C LEU A 6 -3.91 -6.42 0.46
N GLY A 7 -2.94 -7.30 0.28
CA GLY A 7 -2.59 -7.91 -1.00
C GLY A 7 -1.10 -7.85 -1.30
N ALA A 8 -0.64 -8.64 -2.25
CA ALA A 8 0.77 -8.77 -2.64
C ALA A 8 1.38 -7.43 -3.13
N PRO A 9 2.71 -7.26 -3.07
CA PRO A 9 3.36 -6.13 -3.73
C PRO A 9 3.02 -6.15 -5.24
N GLY A 10 2.63 -4.99 -5.80
CA GLY A 10 2.21 -4.94 -7.22
C GLY A 10 0.74 -5.29 -7.51
N ALA A 11 -0.06 -5.72 -6.53
CA ALA A 11 -1.47 -6.06 -6.70
C ALA A 11 -2.39 -4.87 -7.06
N GLY A 12 -1.89 -3.62 -7.04
CA GLY A 12 -2.70 -2.43 -7.36
C GLY A 12 -3.30 -1.72 -6.14
N LYS A 13 -2.93 -2.10 -4.92
CA LYS A 13 -3.43 -1.50 -3.66
C LYS A 13 -3.38 0.03 -3.65
N GLY A 14 -2.23 0.62 -4.00
CA GLY A 14 -2.05 2.07 -4.01
C GLY A 14 -2.96 2.79 -4.98
N THR A 15 -3.23 2.20 -6.16
CA THR A 15 -4.17 2.75 -7.15
C THR A 15 -5.57 2.77 -6.56
N GLN A 16 -6.01 1.65 -5.99
CA GLN A 16 -7.31 1.53 -5.37
C GLN A 16 -7.44 2.41 -4.12
N ALA A 17 -6.39 2.50 -3.29
CA ALA A 17 -6.35 3.37 -2.12
C ALA A 17 -6.55 4.85 -2.48
N LYS A 18 -5.90 5.33 -3.56
CA LYS A 18 -6.05 6.71 -4.04
C LYS A 18 -7.48 6.99 -4.51
N GLN A 19 -8.11 6.06 -5.23
CA GLN A 19 -9.51 6.21 -5.68
C GLN A 19 -10.48 6.24 -4.49
N ILE A 20 -10.27 5.39 -3.48
CA ILE A 20 -11.07 5.41 -2.24
C ILE A 20 -10.89 6.74 -1.52
N ALA A 21 -9.64 7.15 -1.32
CA ALA A 21 -9.30 8.39 -0.63
C ALA A 21 -9.98 9.59 -1.28
N ALA A 22 -9.94 9.68 -2.62
CA ALA A 22 -10.60 10.73 -3.37
C ALA A 22 -12.13 10.67 -3.26
N LYS A 23 -12.74 9.47 -3.36
CA LYS A 23 -14.20 9.31 -3.29
C LYS A 23 -14.79 9.70 -1.93
N TYR A 24 -14.07 9.38 -0.85
CA TYR A 24 -14.56 9.58 0.52
C TYR A 24 -13.93 10.79 1.22
N GLU A 25 -13.10 11.56 0.51
CA GLU A 25 -12.40 12.74 1.02
C GLU A 25 -11.61 12.46 2.31
N ILE A 26 -10.91 11.33 2.35
CA ILE A 26 -10.06 10.89 3.45
C ILE A 26 -8.62 10.72 2.99
N PRO A 27 -7.60 10.92 3.85
CA PRO A 27 -6.20 10.80 3.44
C PRO A 27 -5.82 9.35 3.06
N HIS A 28 -5.04 9.21 1.99
CA HIS A 28 -4.29 8.02 1.65
C HIS A 28 -2.95 8.05 2.40
N ILE A 29 -2.72 7.08 3.25
CA ILE A 29 -1.51 6.94 4.08
C ILE A 29 -0.74 5.71 3.61
N SER A 30 0.30 5.92 2.81
CA SER A 30 1.17 4.88 2.30
C SER A 30 2.50 4.88 3.06
N THR A 31 2.76 3.83 3.84
CA THR A 31 4.03 3.68 4.56
C THR A 31 5.21 3.60 3.59
N GLY A 32 5.02 2.94 2.45
CA GLY A 32 6.04 2.89 1.41
C GLY A 32 6.41 4.27 0.86
N ASP A 33 5.42 5.15 0.65
CA ASP A 33 5.67 6.51 0.15
C ASP A 33 6.34 7.38 1.23
N ILE A 34 5.93 7.23 2.49
CA ILE A 34 6.56 7.94 3.62
C ILE A 34 8.04 7.53 3.73
N PHE A 35 8.36 6.23 3.68
CA PHE A 35 9.75 5.78 3.73
C PHE A 35 10.55 6.28 2.52
N ARG A 36 9.99 6.23 1.31
CA ARG A 36 10.67 6.75 0.10
C ARG A 36 10.94 8.25 0.17
N ALA A 37 10.00 9.03 0.70
CA ALA A 37 10.21 10.46 0.94
C ALA A 37 11.39 10.69 1.91
N ASN A 38 11.42 9.97 3.04
CA ASN A 38 12.51 10.03 4.01
C ASN A 38 13.86 9.59 3.44
N ILE A 39 13.87 8.58 2.55
CA ILE A 39 15.09 8.14 1.83
C ILE A 39 15.59 9.27 0.91
N LYS A 40 14.69 9.89 0.16
CA LYS A 40 15.02 11.00 -0.74
C LYS A 40 15.57 12.22 0.02
N GLU A 41 15.02 12.52 1.19
CA GLU A 41 15.46 13.60 2.07
C GLU A 41 16.72 13.25 2.88
N GLY A 42 17.15 11.99 2.87
CA GLY A 42 18.33 11.52 3.58
C GLY A 42 18.22 11.52 5.10
N THR A 43 16.98 11.45 5.66
CA THR A 43 16.76 11.42 7.11
C THR A 43 17.33 10.14 7.74
N GLU A 44 17.52 10.13 9.05
CA GLU A 44 17.96 8.93 9.78
C GLU A 44 16.94 7.77 9.63
N LEU A 45 15.65 8.08 9.61
CA LEU A 45 14.60 7.11 9.33
C LEU A 45 14.74 6.56 7.91
N GLY A 46 14.98 7.42 6.93
CA GLY A 46 15.17 7.04 5.52
C GLY A 46 16.38 6.12 5.34
N LYS A 47 17.51 6.43 5.95
CA LYS A 47 18.73 5.59 5.90
C LYS A 47 18.47 4.19 6.48
N LYS A 48 17.78 4.10 7.62
CA LYS A 48 17.39 2.82 8.25
C LYS A 48 16.42 2.04 7.34
N ALA A 49 15.37 2.69 6.86
CA ALA A 49 14.37 2.04 6.00
C ALA A 49 14.98 1.51 4.69
N LYS A 50 15.89 2.27 4.06
CA LYS A 50 16.56 1.87 2.82
C LYS A 50 17.29 0.54 2.95
N ALA A 51 17.96 0.29 4.06
CA ALA A 51 18.73 -0.94 4.28
C ALA A 51 17.86 -2.22 4.22
N PHE A 52 16.57 -2.12 4.55
CA PHE A 52 15.60 -3.22 4.45
C PHE A 52 14.90 -3.24 3.09
N MET A 53 14.46 -2.08 2.61
CA MET A 53 13.70 -1.97 1.36
C MET A 53 14.51 -2.43 0.14
N ASP A 54 15.80 -2.11 0.07
CA ASP A 54 16.71 -2.54 -1.01
C ASP A 54 16.85 -4.08 -1.08
N LYS A 55 16.67 -4.75 0.05
CA LYS A 55 16.70 -6.24 0.15
C LYS A 55 15.31 -6.88 -0.05
N GLY A 56 14.27 -6.09 -0.24
CA GLY A 56 12.88 -6.58 -0.30
C GLY A 56 12.34 -7.04 1.04
N GLU A 57 12.95 -6.63 2.15
CA GLU A 57 12.55 -6.94 3.52
C GLU A 57 11.61 -5.87 4.09
N LEU A 58 10.92 -6.20 5.18
CA LEU A 58 10.10 -5.23 5.92
C LEU A 58 10.97 -4.36 6.82
N VAL A 59 10.65 -3.08 6.88
CA VAL A 59 11.19 -2.18 7.93
C VAL A 59 10.68 -2.70 9.29
N PRO A 60 11.51 -2.68 10.36
CA PRO A 60 11.12 -3.19 11.68
C PRO A 60 9.78 -2.68 12.17
N ASP A 61 9.01 -3.57 12.81
CA ASP A 61 7.63 -3.31 13.26
C ASP A 61 7.53 -2.09 14.16
N GLU A 62 8.44 -1.93 15.10
CA GLU A 62 8.48 -0.80 16.04
C GLU A 62 8.53 0.55 15.30
N LEU A 63 9.49 0.71 14.39
CA LEU A 63 9.64 1.93 13.59
C LEU A 63 8.41 2.22 12.72
N THR A 64 7.82 1.16 12.16
CA THR A 64 6.66 1.30 11.27
C THR A 64 5.40 1.62 12.07
N CYS A 65 5.21 1.00 13.24
CA CYS A 65 4.07 1.27 14.12
C CYS A 65 4.09 2.71 14.63
N ASP A 66 5.23 3.18 15.14
CA ASP A 66 5.37 4.55 15.65
C ASP A 66 5.05 5.59 14.57
N LEU A 67 5.60 5.37 13.37
CA LEU A 67 5.32 6.22 12.21
C LEU A 67 3.83 6.29 11.87
N VAL A 68 3.14 5.15 11.85
CA VAL A 68 1.72 5.09 11.49
C VAL A 68 0.86 5.68 12.60
N VAL A 69 1.12 5.37 13.85
CA VAL A 69 0.36 5.93 15.00
C VAL A 69 0.49 7.45 15.04
N ASP A 70 1.69 8.01 14.85
CA ASP A 70 1.86 9.47 14.72
C ASP A 70 1.04 10.01 13.54
N ARG A 71 1.12 9.37 12.35
CA ARG A 71 0.43 9.84 11.14
C ARG A 71 -1.09 9.82 11.27
N ILE A 72 -1.69 8.77 11.80
CA ILE A 72 -3.15 8.68 11.98
C ILE A 72 -3.67 9.55 13.10
N SER A 73 -2.79 10.13 13.92
CA SER A 73 -3.14 11.07 14.98
C SER A 73 -3.23 12.52 14.50
N LYS A 74 -2.85 12.79 13.24
CA LYS A 74 -2.94 14.15 12.67
C LYS A 74 -4.41 14.54 12.42
N PRO A 75 -4.75 15.84 12.49
CA PRO A 75 -6.14 16.31 12.36
C PRO A 75 -6.83 15.91 11.06
N ASP A 76 -6.10 15.80 9.95
CA ASP A 76 -6.65 15.41 8.65
C ASP A 76 -7.13 13.94 8.62
N ALA A 77 -6.61 13.09 9.51
CA ALA A 77 -7.00 11.70 9.63
C ALA A 77 -8.22 11.46 10.56
N ALA A 78 -8.71 12.51 11.23
CA ALA A 78 -9.78 12.38 12.23
C ALA A 78 -11.10 11.82 11.64
N LYS A 79 -11.44 12.17 10.39
CA LYS A 79 -12.65 11.68 9.70
C LYS A 79 -12.50 10.25 9.15
N GLY A 80 -11.28 9.74 9.09
CA GLY A 80 -10.93 8.44 8.54
C GLY A 80 -9.69 8.51 7.66
N TYR A 81 -9.28 7.36 7.13
CA TYR A 81 -8.09 7.21 6.28
C TYR A 81 -8.08 5.87 5.56
N VAL A 82 -7.22 5.77 4.55
CA VAL A 82 -6.86 4.51 3.90
C VAL A 82 -5.40 4.23 4.18
N LEU A 83 -5.10 3.13 4.89
CA LEU A 83 -3.74 2.63 5.11
C LEU A 83 -3.32 1.73 3.94
N ASP A 84 -2.19 2.03 3.32
CA ASP A 84 -1.57 1.23 2.27
C ASP A 84 -0.15 0.83 2.67
N GLY A 85 0.08 -0.49 2.66
CA GLY A 85 1.37 -1.05 3.07
C GLY A 85 1.57 -1.16 4.59
N PHE A 86 0.51 -1.02 5.37
CA PHE A 86 0.46 -1.26 6.81
C PHE A 86 -0.96 -1.68 7.22
N PRO A 87 -1.13 -2.69 8.14
CA PRO A 87 -0.06 -3.54 8.67
C PRO A 87 0.47 -4.55 7.65
N ARG A 88 1.68 -5.08 7.88
CA ARG A 88 2.28 -6.16 7.10
C ARG A 88 2.61 -7.40 7.92
N THR A 89 2.47 -7.32 9.24
CA THR A 89 2.69 -8.42 10.16
C THR A 89 1.57 -8.47 11.21
N ILE A 90 1.37 -9.63 11.83
CA ILE A 90 0.40 -9.76 12.92
C ILE A 90 0.72 -8.81 14.09
N PRO A 91 1.99 -8.69 14.56
CA PRO A 91 2.33 -7.72 15.60
C PRO A 91 1.95 -6.27 15.24
N GLN A 92 2.14 -5.85 13.98
CA GLN A 92 1.70 -4.53 13.51
C GLN A 92 0.17 -4.37 13.58
N ALA A 93 -0.59 -5.40 13.20
CA ALA A 93 -2.05 -5.38 13.26
C ALA A 93 -2.56 -5.29 14.70
N GLU A 94 -1.97 -6.03 15.62
CA GLU A 94 -2.28 -5.98 17.05
C GLU A 94 -1.95 -4.62 17.65
N ALA A 95 -0.78 -4.06 17.31
CA ALA A 95 -0.38 -2.72 17.76
C ALA A 95 -1.36 -1.64 17.26
N LEU A 96 -1.77 -1.71 15.99
CA LEU A 96 -2.77 -0.81 15.43
C LEU A 96 -4.12 -0.95 16.15
N THR A 97 -4.61 -2.18 16.32
CA THR A 97 -5.87 -2.46 17.02
C THR A 97 -5.86 -1.85 18.41
N LYS A 98 -4.80 -2.11 19.20
CA LYS A 98 -4.64 -1.57 20.55
C LYS A 98 -4.60 -0.03 20.57
N ALA A 99 -3.89 0.59 19.63
CA ALA A 99 -3.83 2.04 19.52
C ALA A 99 -5.18 2.67 19.18
N LEU A 100 -6.00 2.01 18.35
CA LEU A 100 -7.35 2.47 18.01
C LEU A 100 -8.34 2.25 19.16
N GLU A 101 -8.31 1.10 19.82
CA GLU A 101 -9.16 0.81 20.98
C GLU A 101 -8.95 1.81 22.11
N ALA A 102 -7.70 2.23 22.37
CA ALA A 102 -7.39 3.26 23.35
C ALA A 102 -8.05 4.62 23.03
N ARG A 103 -8.49 4.82 21.78
CA ARG A 103 -9.18 6.02 21.28
C ARG A 103 -10.69 5.79 21.09
N GLY A 104 -11.22 4.62 21.45
CA GLY A 104 -12.61 4.22 21.18
C GLY A 104 -12.90 4.02 19.68
N GLU A 105 -11.89 3.72 18.89
CA GLU A 105 -11.95 3.58 17.43
C GLU A 105 -11.69 2.14 17.00
N LYS A 106 -12.05 1.80 15.77
CA LYS A 106 -11.76 0.49 15.16
C LYS A 106 -11.53 0.64 13.66
N ILE A 107 -10.97 -0.38 13.03
CA ILE A 107 -10.94 -0.52 11.57
C ILE A 107 -12.34 -0.91 11.09
N ASP A 108 -12.81 -0.22 10.07
CA ASP A 108 -14.11 -0.50 9.45
C ASP A 108 -14.00 -1.61 8.39
N TYR A 109 -12.93 -1.58 7.56
CA TYR A 109 -12.73 -2.53 6.48
C TYR A 109 -11.25 -2.85 6.27
N ALA A 110 -10.94 -4.11 5.99
CA ALA A 110 -9.68 -4.58 5.43
C ALA A 110 -9.96 -5.14 4.03
N ILE A 111 -9.46 -4.47 2.99
CA ILE A 111 -9.72 -4.82 1.59
C ILE A 111 -8.51 -5.58 1.06
N ASN A 112 -8.69 -6.87 0.77
CA ASN A 112 -7.67 -7.71 0.14
C ASN A 112 -7.82 -7.68 -1.38
N VAL A 113 -6.80 -7.15 -2.05
CA VAL A 113 -6.70 -7.16 -3.52
C VAL A 113 -5.91 -8.40 -3.91
N GLU A 114 -6.61 -9.43 -4.41
CA GLU A 114 -6.01 -10.71 -4.74
C GLU A 114 -5.54 -10.75 -6.19
N VAL A 115 -4.28 -11.15 -6.39
CA VAL A 115 -3.64 -11.24 -7.71
C VAL A 115 -2.62 -12.39 -7.66
N PRO A 116 -2.63 -13.33 -8.64
CA PRO A 116 -1.63 -14.40 -8.73
C PRO A 116 -0.20 -13.87 -8.86
N ASP A 117 0.77 -14.60 -8.30
CA ASP A 117 2.18 -14.19 -8.26
C ASP A 117 2.79 -13.93 -9.64
N GLU A 118 2.45 -14.75 -10.64
CA GLU A 118 2.88 -14.56 -12.03
C GLU A 118 2.45 -13.21 -12.62
N ASN A 119 1.21 -12.79 -12.33
CA ASN A 119 0.72 -11.48 -12.73
C ASN A 119 1.42 -10.36 -11.96
N ILE A 120 1.79 -10.59 -10.69
CA ILE A 120 2.57 -9.64 -9.88
C ILE A 120 3.95 -9.40 -10.50
N VAL A 121 4.66 -10.47 -10.86
CA VAL A 121 6.00 -10.36 -11.47
C VAL A 121 5.93 -9.53 -12.75
N HIS A 122 4.95 -9.80 -13.62
CA HIS A 122 4.73 -9.05 -14.85
C HIS A 122 4.43 -7.56 -14.56
N ARG A 123 3.50 -7.28 -13.64
CA ARG A 123 3.13 -5.90 -13.26
C ARG A 123 4.28 -5.11 -12.65
N MET A 124 5.11 -5.75 -11.83
CA MET A 124 6.24 -5.07 -11.20
C MET A 124 7.31 -4.68 -12.22
N GLY A 125 7.59 -5.54 -13.20
CA GLY A 125 8.54 -5.26 -14.29
C GLY A 125 8.12 -4.08 -15.17
N GLY A 126 6.81 -3.92 -15.40
CA GLY A 126 6.24 -2.82 -16.20
C GLY A 126 5.98 -1.53 -15.42
N ARG A 127 6.10 -1.54 -14.08
CA ARG A 127 5.82 -0.36 -13.25
C ARG A 127 6.88 0.72 -13.43
N ARG A 128 6.42 1.97 -13.51
CA ARG A 128 7.26 3.17 -13.50
C ARG A 128 6.80 4.11 -12.40
N ALA A 129 7.73 4.78 -11.75
CA ALA A 129 7.44 5.75 -10.69
C ALA A 129 8.15 7.07 -10.98
N CYS A 130 7.43 8.17 -10.80
CA CYS A 130 7.99 9.49 -10.94
C CYS A 130 8.91 9.83 -9.76
N ILE A 131 10.17 10.18 -10.04
CA ILE A 131 11.12 10.61 -9.03
C ILE A 131 10.76 11.97 -8.39
N GLY A 132 9.97 12.79 -9.10
CA GLY A 132 9.52 14.10 -8.63
C GLY A 132 8.35 14.01 -7.65
N CYS A 133 7.21 13.49 -8.09
CA CYS A 133 5.95 13.53 -7.36
C CYS A 133 5.44 12.17 -6.84
N GLY A 134 6.14 11.05 -7.14
CA GLY A 134 5.74 9.70 -6.71
C GLY A 134 4.55 9.11 -7.48
N ALA A 135 4.06 9.78 -8.53
CA ALA A 135 3.00 9.22 -9.39
C ALA A 135 3.47 7.89 -10.00
N THR A 136 2.54 6.95 -10.14
CA THR A 136 2.85 5.60 -10.60
C THR A 136 2.14 5.32 -11.93
N TYR A 137 2.89 4.77 -12.87
CA TYR A 137 2.48 4.37 -14.22
C TYR A 137 2.80 2.91 -14.47
N HIS A 138 2.29 2.38 -15.57
CA HIS A 138 2.64 1.06 -16.07
C HIS A 138 2.73 1.10 -17.59
N VAL A 139 3.77 0.49 -18.14
CA VAL A 139 4.05 0.55 -19.59
C VAL A 139 2.92 0.01 -20.47
N GLU A 140 2.10 -0.93 -19.96
CA GLU A 140 0.96 -1.53 -20.67
C GLU A 140 -0.39 -1.02 -20.17
N PHE A 141 -0.60 -0.99 -18.84
CA PHE A 141 -1.94 -0.81 -18.24
C PHE A 141 -2.30 0.66 -17.94
N ASN A 142 -1.29 1.52 -17.82
CA ASN A 142 -1.45 2.94 -17.54
C ASN A 142 -0.20 3.68 -18.01
N ALA A 143 0.02 3.70 -19.32
CA ALA A 143 1.18 4.35 -19.92
C ALA A 143 1.10 5.88 -19.77
N PRO A 144 2.24 6.57 -19.55
CA PRO A 144 2.28 8.03 -19.62
C PRO A 144 2.03 8.48 -21.07
N LYS A 145 1.59 9.73 -21.25
CA LYS A 145 1.38 10.34 -22.57
C LYS A 145 2.66 10.45 -23.39
N VAL A 146 3.77 10.68 -22.70
CA VAL A 146 5.12 10.71 -23.28
C VAL A 146 5.97 9.70 -22.50
N GLU A 147 6.65 8.83 -23.21
CA GLU A 147 7.52 7.80 -22.61
C GLU A 147 8.50 8.43 -21.63
N ASP A 148 8.65 7.79 -20.46
CA ASP A 148 9.53 8.20 -19.35
C ASP A 148 9.27 9.61 -18.77
N VAL A 149 8.15 10.27 -19.13
CA VAL A 149 7.76 11.59 -18.62
C VAL A 149 6.45 11.51 -17.81
N CYS A 150 6.48 12.04 -16.60
CA CYS A 150 5.32 12.08 -15.73
C CYS A 150 4.27 13.09 -16.20
N ASP A 151 3.04 12.64 -16.47
CA ASP A 151 1.92 13.50 -16.87
C ASP A 151 1.53 14.53 -15.82
N THR A 152 1.84 14.27 -14.53
CA THR A 152 1.43 15.13 -13.41
C THR A 152 2.40 16.29 -13.19
N CYS A 153 3.72 16.06 -13.29
CA CYS A 153 4.71 17.07 -12.92
C CYS A 153 5.85 17.23 -13.94
N GLY A 154 5.84 16.49 -15.06
CA GLY A 154 6.92 16.51 -16.06
C GLY A 154 8.24 15.85 -15.62
N GLY A 155 8.28 15.27 -14.42
CA GLY A 155 9.47 14.60 -13.91
C GLY A 155 9.73 13.24 -14.57
N GLU A 156 10.96 12.75 -14.46
CA GLU A 156 11.39 11.47 -15.00
C GLU A 156 10.66 10.28 -14.33
N LEU A 157 10.32 9.27 -15.15
CA LEU A 157 9.75 8.01 -14.72
C LEU A 157 10.81 6.91 -14.74
N VAL A 158 10.98 6.21 -13.63
CA VAL A 158 11.99 5.17 -13.47
C VAL A 158 11.39 3.87 -12.95
N LEU A 159 12.04 2.73 -13.25
CA LEU A 159 11.82 1.49 -12.51
C LEU A 159 12.37 1.67 -11.09
N ARG A 160 11.59 1.32 -10.07
CA ARG A 160 12.04 1.39 -8.68
C ARG A 160 13.11 0.33 -8.42
N ASP A 161 14.05 0.60 -7.51
CA ASP A 161 15.06 -0.39 -7.11
C ASP A 161 14.42 -1.64 -6.49
N ASP A 162 13.32 -1.48 -5.77
CA ASP A 162 12.58 -2.58 -5.16
C ASP A 162 11.65 -3.34 -6.14
N ASP A 163 11.67 -2.98 -7.44
CA ASP A 163 10.93 -3.66 -8.52
C ASP A 163 11.83 -4.50 -9.44
N LYS A 164 13.12 -4.59 -9.13
CA LYS A 164 14.04 -5.50 -9.84
C LYS A 164 13.61 -6.96 -9.63
N PRO A 165 13.75 -7.84 -10.64
CA PRO A 165 13.21 -9.20 -10.58
C PRO A 165 13.60 -9.99 -9.33
N GLU A 166 14.87 -9.94 -8.94
CA GLU A 166 15.37 -10.62 -7.74
C GLU A 166 14.74 -10.07 -6.45
N THR A 167 14.52 -8.77 -6.37
CA THR A 167 13.89 -8.11 -5.23
C THR A 167 12.40 -8.44 -5.18
N VAL A 168 11.72 -8.51 -6.34
CA VAL A 168 10.30 -8.89 -6.44
C VAL A 168 10.08 -10.29 -5.89
N GLN A 169 10.91 -11.27 -6.25
CA GLN A 169 10.83 -12.65 -5.73
C GLN A 169 10.97 -12.67 -4.19
N LYS A 170 11.93 -11.92 -3.67
CA LYS A 170 12.11 -11.80 -2.22
C LYS A 170 10.90 -11.17 -1.54
N ARG A 171 10.33 -10.11 -2.13
CA ARG A 171 9.13 -9.43 -1.61
C ARG A 171 7.90 -10.34 -1.59
N LEU A 172 7.70 -11.18 -2.61
CA LEU A 172 6.64 -12.18 -2.65
C LEU A 172 6.83 -13.23 -1.53
N SER A 173 8.05 -13.75 -1.38
CA SER A 173 8.37 -14.67 -0.30
C SER A 173 8.09 -14.07 1.09
N VAL A 174 8.48 -12.82 1.33
CA VAL A 174 8.19 -12.09 2.57
C VAL A 174 6.69 -11.86 2.75
N TYR A 175 5.97 -11.51 1.68
CA TYR A 175 4.52 -11.33 1.70
C TYR A 175 3.80 -12.61 2.14
N HIS A 176 4.10 -13.74 1.52
CA HIS A 176 3.47 -15.01 1.87
C HIS A 176 3.75 -15.44 3.31
N ALA A 177 4.99 -15.24 3.76
CA ALA A 177 5.39 -15.63 5.11
C ALA A 177 4.84 -14.73 6.22
N GLN A 178 4.75 -13.42 5.99
CA GLN A 178 4.50 -12.45 7.06
C GLN A 178 3.19 -11.67 6.92
N THR A 179 2.77 -11.37 5.68
CA THR A 179 1.64 -10.48 5.42
C THR A 179 0.35 -11.23 5.07
N GLN A 180 0.44 -12.29 4.29
CA GLN A 180 -0.73 -13.10 3.92
C GLN A 180 -1.54 -13.62 5.13
N PRO A 181 -0.94 -13.98 6.27
CA PRO A 181 -1.69 -14.37 7.48
C PRO A 181 -2.66 -13.29 8.01
N LEU A 182 -2.47 -12.02 7.63
CA LEU A 182 -3.40 -10.94 7.98
C LEU A 182 -4.79 -11.11 7.35
N ILE A 183 -4.90 -11.82 6.25
CA ILE A 183 -6.19 -12.14 5.62
C ILE A 183 -7.08 -12.88 6.62
N ASP A 184 -6.56 -13.95 7.22
CA ASP A 184 -7.28 -14.70 8.24
C ASP A 184 -7.53 -13.90 9.52
N TYR A 185 -6.57 -13.04 9.91
CA TYR A 185 -6.72 -12.16 11.06
C TYR A 185 -7.93 -11.22 10.89
N TYR A 186 -8.04 -10.53 9.77
CA TYR A 186 -9.17 -9.61 9.51
C TYR A 186 -10.47 -10.32 9.13
N LYS A 187 -10.38 -11.53 8.57
CA LYS A 187 -11.55 -12.40 8.37
C LYS A 187 -12.21 -12.80 9.70
N LYS A 188 -11.40 -13.18 10.69
CA LYS A 188 -11.89 -13.45 12.06
C LYS A 188 -12.48 -12.23 12.74
N ALA A 189 -12.00 -11.02 12.42
CA ALA A 189 -12.54 -9.76 12.90
C ALA A 189 -13.82 -9.31 12.16
N ASN A 190 -14.30 -10.06 11.15
CA ASN A 190 -15.47 -9.76 10.30
C ASN A 190 -15.39 -8.38 9.61
N VAL A 191 -14.19 -7.94 9.22
CA VAL A 191 -13.96 -6.68 8.50
C VAL A 191 -13.29 -6.88 7.15
N LEU A 192 -12.98 -8.13 6.76
CA LEU A 192 -12.34 -8.46 5.49
C LEU A 192 -13.32 -8.33 4.32
N VAL A 193 -12.84 -7.71 3.25
CA VAL A 193 -13.48 -7.69 1.92
C VAL A 193 -12.44 -8.16 0.92
N GLU A 194 -12.76 -9.16 0.10
CA GLU A 194 -11.86 -9.71 -0.92
C GLU A 194 -12.30 -9.22 -2.30
N VAL A 195 -11.34 -8.78 -3.12
CA VAL A 195 -11.59 -8.31 -4.49
C VAL A 195 -10.59 -8.93 -5.44
N ASP A 196 -11.05 -9.33 -6.63
CA ASP A 196 -10.21 -9.83 -7.71
C ASP A 196 -9.46 -8.67 -8.37
N GLY A 197 -8.18 -8.54 -8.04
CA GLY A 197 -7.30 -7.52 -8.59
C GLY A 197 -6.79 -7.80 -10.00
N THR A 198 -7.21 -8.89 -10.65
CA THR A 198 -6.85 -9.18 -12.05
C THR A 198 -7.71 -8.40 -13.05
N GLN A 199 -8.86 -7.92 -12.61
CA GLN A 199 -9.81 -7.17 -13.41
C GLN A 199 -9.33 -5.73 -13.72
N ASP A 200 -10.07 -5.03 -14.59
CA ASP A 200 -9.83 -3.60 -14.86
C ASP A 200 -9.93 -2.76 -13.57
N ILE A 201 -9.08 -1.74 -13.48
CA ILE A 201 -8.97 -0.88 -12.28
C ILE A 201 -10.33 -0.31 -11.84
N ASN A 202 -11.19 0.07 -12.79
CA ASN A 202 -12.50 0.65 -12.49
C ASN A 202 -13.50 -0.41 -12.05
N VAL A 203 -13.42 -1.62 -12.61
CA VAL A 203 -14.25 -2.76 -12.19
C VAL A 203 -13.90 -3.15 -10.76
N VAL A 204 -12.63 -3.33 -10.43
CA VAL A 204 -12.16 -3.56 -9.05
C VAL A 204 -12.66 -2.47 -8.10
N PHE A 205 -12.74 -1.22 -8.57
CA PHE A 205 -13.27 -0.12 -7.76
C PHE A 205 -14.79 -0.19 -7.56
N GLN A 206 -15.54 -0.62 -8.56
CA GLN A 206 -17.01 -0.73 -8.51
C GLN A 206 -17.47 -1.91 -7.66
N ASP A 207 -16.91 -3.09 -7.82
CA ASP A 207 -17.26 -4.31 -7.06
C ASP A 207 -17.23 -4.06 -5.55
N ARG A 208 -16.24 -3.31 -5.07
CA ARG A 208 -16.17 -2.89 -3.67
C ARG A 208 -17.31 -1.97 -3.23
N SER A 209 -17.90 -1.20 -4.15
CA SER A 209 -18.97 -0.25 -3.82
C SER A 209 -20.35 -0.91 -3.82
N GLU A 210 -20.51 -2.05 -4.48
CA GLU A 210 -21.77 -2.80 -4.56
C GLU A 210 -21.94 -3.78 -3.40
N GLU A 211 -20.89 -4.41 -2.88
CA GLU A 211 -20.94 -5.26 -1.70
C GLU A 211 -21.38 -4.54 -0.41
N ARG A 212 -21.48 -3.21 -0.43
CA ARG A 212 -21.96 -2.37 0.69
C ARG A 212 -23.47 -2.12 0.70
N ARG A 213 -24.26 -2.77 -0.16
CA ARG A 213 -25.72 -2.62 -0.21
C ARG A 213 -26.49 -3.73 0.50
N VAL A 214 -25.88 -4.38 1.51
CA VAL A 214 -26.61 -5.26 2.41
C VAL A 214 -26.65 -4.67 3.80
#